data_56ad0bfbe7801c020e100aabf99cc090
#
_entry.id   56ad0bfbe7801c020e100aabf99cc090
#
_cell.length_a   1.000
_cell.length_b   1.000
_cell.length_c   1.000
_cell.angle_alpha   90.00
_cell.angle_beta   90.00
_cell.angle_gamma   90.00
#
_symmetry.space_group_name_H-M   'P 1'
#
loop_
_entity.id
_entity.type
_entity.pdbx_description
1 polymer ?
#
loop_
_entity_poly.entity_id
_entity_poly.type
_entity_poly.pdbx_seq_one_letter_code
_entity_poly.pdbx_strand_id
1 'polypeptide(L)'
;MDSSPRKSPSPVRFFRIFLLSLPFLTTYVTEIVKIGTESRKMRKNLTGNGDFRGQESIDYLKESDIVVTNPPFSLFREYIAQLFEYGKDFIIMGNNNAITYKEIFPLIKDNKMWLGNNSNFNCEFEVGEGYRYSREENGKKYGSVRSISWFTNLEIKKRHQEIILYREYSPEKYPKYTNCDAIEVGFVADIPKDYDGLMGVPISFLCVYNPDQFEIIKFRKGDDGKDLMLPDKQPYFRILIKRKK
;
A
#
# COMPACT_ATOMS: atom_id res chain seq x y z
N MET A 1 -47.17 -11.37 25.01
CA MET A 1 -47.13 -10.53 23.78
C MET A 1 -45.76 -9.92 23.72
N ASP A 2 -44.90 -10.57 23.00
CA ASP A 2 -43.48 -10.18 22.83
C ASP A 2 -43.37 -9.29 21.57
N SER A 3 -43.13 -8.01 21.78
CA SER A 3 -42.98 -7.01 20.74
C SER A 3 -41.50 -6.60 20.64
N SER A 4 -40.65 -7.53 20.14
CA SER A 4 -39.31 -7.16 19.73
C SER A 4 -39.38 -6.37 18.40
N PRO A 5 -38.67 -5.22 18.28
CA PRO A 5 -38.69 -4.42 17.06
C PRO A 5 -37.96 -5.17 15.92
N ARG A 6 -38.65 -5.36 14.79
CA ARG A 6 -38.09 -5.87 13.56
C ARG A 6 -36.92 -4.97 13.16
N LYS A 7 -35.70 -5.52 13.14
CA LYS A 7 -34.54 -4.87 12.52
C LYS A 7 -34.92 -4.54 11.08
N SER A 8 -34.87 -3.26 10.73
CA SER A 8 -34.96 -2.80 9.34
C SER A 8 -33.90 -3.52 8.51
N PRO A 9 -34.19 -3.95 7.28
CA PRO A 9 -33.16 -4.53 6.41
C PRO A 9 -32.08 -3.49 6.19
N SER A 10 -30.81 -3.89 6.42
CA SER A 10 -29.65 -3.08 6.13
C SER A 10 -29.72 -2.64 4.66
N PRO A 11 -29.41 -1.36 4.35
CA PRO A 11 -29.46 -0.88 2.97
C PRO A 11 -28.55 -1.74 2.11
N VAL A 12 -29.07 -2.20 0.97
CA VAL A 12 -28.31 -2.92 -0.04
C VAL A 12 -27.17 -2.01 -0.45
N ARG A 13 -25.95 -2.31 -0.01
CA ARG A 13 -24.77 -1.55 -0.42
C ARG A 13 -24.46 -1.91 -1.87
N PHE A 14 -24.65 -0.96 -2.77
CA PHE A 14 -24.15 -1.01 -4.12
C PHE A 14 -22.68 -0.62 -4.06
N PHE A 15 -21.78 -1.50 -4.49
CA PHE A 15 -20.39 -1.15 -4.69
C PHE A 15 -20.15 -0.95 -6.19
N ARG A 16 -19.75 0.26 -6.58
CA ARG A 16 -19.28 0.54 -7.93
C ARG A 16 -17.76 0.55 -7.95
N ILE A 17 -17.17 -0.45 -8.59
CA ILE A 17 -15.73 -0.57 -8.77
C ILE A 17 -15.40 -0.13 -10.18
N PHE A 18 -14.58 0.89 -10.33
CA PHE A 18 -14.08 1.33 -11.62
C PHE A 18 -12.69 0.77 -11.85
N LEU A 19 -12.56 -0.04 -12.88
CA LEU A 19 -11.28 -0.53 -13.39
C LEU A 19 -10.84 0.43 -14.50
N LEU A 20 -9.99 1.37 -14.18
CA LEU A 20 -9.29 2.21 -15.13
C LEU A 20 -8.02 1.47 -15.55
N SER A 21 -7.99 0.96 -16.75
CA SER A 21 -6.76 0.38 -17.32
C SER A 21 -6.01 1.49 -18.06
N LEU A 22 -4.86 1.93 -17.53
CA LEU A 22 -3.93 2.83 -18.21
C LEU A 22 -2.64 2.07 -18.49
N PRO A 23 -2.12 2.04 -19.72
CA PRO A 23 -1.36 3.16 -20.23
C PRO A 23 -1.80 3.59 -21.64
N PHE A 24 -1.92 4.87 -21.84
CA PHE A 24 -1.95 5.61 -23.10
C PHE A 24 -3.14 5.47 -24.06
N LEU A 25 -4.04 4.50 -23.97
CA LEU A 25 -5.16 4.34 -24.93
C LEU A 25 -6.32 3.52 -24.37
N THR A 26 -6.64 3.64 -23.09
CA THR A 26 -7.86 2.96 -22.64
C THR A 26 -9.06 3.83 -22.87
N THR A 27 -9.77 3.42 -23.87
CA THR A 27 -11.02 4.00 -24.31
C THR A 27 -12.23 3.52 -23.53
N TYR A 28 -12.02 2.84 -22.38
CA TYR A 28 -13.15 2.28 -21.63
C TYR A 28 -12.92 2.25 -20.12
N VAL A 29 -14.03 2.34 -19.40
CA VAL A 29 -14.12 2.06 -17.97
C VAL A 29 -14.88 0.75 -17.78
N THR A 30 -14.42 -0.10 -16.90
CA THR A 30 -15.18 -1.28 -16.49
C THR A 30 -15.85 -0.98 -15.14
N GLU A 31 -17.15 -0.95 -15.14
CA GLU A 31 -17.97 -0.84 -13.95
C GLU A 31 -18.35 -2.24 -13.46
N ILE A 32 -18.12 -2.52 -12.19
CA ILE A 32 -18.60 -3.72 -11.53
C ILE A 32 -19.59 -3.28 -10.45
N VAL A 33 -20.86 -3.61 -10.66
CA VAL A 33 -21.92 -3.33 -9.70
C VAL A 33 -22.22 -4.61 -8.94
N LYS A 34 -22.09 -4.58 -7.62
CA LYS A 34 -22.43 -5.70 -6.75
C LYS A 34 -23.77 -5.44 -6.06
N ILE A 35 -24.73 -6.33 -6.29
CA ILE A 35 -26.08 -6.29 -5.69
C ILE A 35 -26.27 -7.61 -4.92
N GLY A 36 -26.15 -7.56 -3.58
CA GLY A 36 -26.18 -8.77 -2.77
C GLY A 36 -25.05 -9.74 -3.12
N THR A 37 -25.38 -10.96 -3.53
CA THR A 37 -24.42 -11.99 -3.97
C THR A 37 -24.09 -11.91 -5.47
N GLU A 38 -24.88 -11.19 -6.25
CA GLU A 38 -24.67 -11.05 -7.70
C GLU A 38 -23.72 -9.90 -8.02
N SER A 39 -22.94 -10.06 -9.08
CA SER A 39 -22.10 -9.02 -9.64
C SER A 39 -22.35 -8.86 -11.14
N ARG A 40 -22.59 -7.65 -11.60
CA ARG A 40 -22.67 -7.31 -13.01
C ARG A 40 -21.43 -6.52 -13.42
N LYS A 41 -20.81 -6.93 -14.52
CA LYS A 41 -19.68 -6.26 -15.13
C LYS A 41 -20.13 -5.59 -16.40
N MET A 42 -19.98 -4.28 -16.49
CA MET A 42 -20.30 -3.49 -17.67
C MET A 42 -19.07 -2.75 -18.14
N ARG A 43 -18.83 -2.74 -19.44
CA ARG A 43 -17.76 -1.95 -20.05
C ARG A 43 -18.39 -0.75 -20.75
N LYS A 44 -17.92 0.45 -20.43
CA LYS A 44 -18.33 1.70 -21.07
C LYS A 44 -17.13 2.29 -21.79
N ASN A 45 -17.29 2.64 -23.05
CA ASN A 45 -16.25 3.36 -23.80
C ASN A 45 -16.22 4.81 -23.32
N LEU A 46 -15.02 5.35 -23.15
CA LEU A 46 -14.81 6.77 -22.90
C LEU A 46 -14.89 7.52 -24.23
N THR A 47 -15.44 8.73 -24.18
CA THR A 47 -15.50 9.64 -25.33
C THR A 47 -14.23 10.50 -25.42
N GLY A 48 -13.56 10.71 -24.28
CA GLY A 48 -12.31 11.47 -24.17
C GLY A 48 -11.05 10.62 -24.32
N ASN A 49 -9.91 11.25 -24.04
CA ASN A 49 -8.60 10.62 -24.11
C ASN A 49 -8.23 9.74 -22.89
N GLY A 50 -9.15 9.58 -21.94
CA GLY A 50 -8.93 8.78 -20.72
C GLY A 50 -8.05 9.46 -19.67
N ASP A 51 -7.75 10.75 -19.80
CA ASP A 51 -7.04 11.51 -18.75
C ASP A 51 -7.90 11.56 -17.48
N PHE A 52 -7.35 11.12 -16.37
CA PHE A 52 -8.07 11.09 -15.09
C PHE A 52 -8.48 12.47 -14.57
N ARG A 53 -7.88 13.56 -15.10
CA ARG A 53 -8.21 14.95 -14.80
C ARG A 53 -9.35 15.48 -15.66
N GLY A 54 -9.71 14.76 -16.73
CA GLY A 54 -10.80 15.15 -17.63
C GLY A 54 -12.17 15.01 -16.96
N GLN A 55 -13.13 15.84 -17.35
CA GLN A 55 -14.46 15.89 -16.74
C GLN A 55 -15.16 14.53 -16.73
N GLU A 56 -15.09 13.80 -17.85
CA GLU A 56 -15.70 12.47 -17.96
C GLU A 56 -15.12 11.49 -16.93
N SER A 57 -13.79 11.46 -16.73
CA SER A 57 -13.12 10.62 -15.74
C SER A 57 -13.49 11.03 -14.31
N ILE A 58 -13.61 12.32 -14.06
CA ILE A 58 -14.05 12.88 -12.77
C ILE A 58 -15.49 12.48 -12.46
N ASP A 59 -16.38 12.46 -13.45
CA ASP A 59 -17.77 12.07 -13.26
C ASP A 59 -17.86 10.60 -12.89
N TYR A 60 -17.10 9.70 -13.57
CA TYR A 60 -16.97 8.31 -13.15
C TYR A 60 -16.35 8.17 -11.76
N LEU A 61 -15.34 8.97 -11.44
CA LEU A 61 -14.73 8.97 -10.12
C LEU A 61 -15.76 9.31 -9.04
N LYS A 62 -16.58 10.33 -9.25
CA LYS A 62 -17.64 10.73 -8.31
C LYS A 62 -18.65 9.62 -8.05
N GLU A 63 -19.03 8.88 -9.08
CA GLU A 63 -19.97 7.77 -9.00
C GLU A 63 -19.37 6.49 -8.38
N SER A 64 -18.03 6.35 -8.33
CA SER A 64 -17.36 5.16 -7.79
C SER A 64 -17.36 5.15 -6.27
N ASP A 65 -17.43 3.97 -5.69
CA ASP A 65 -17.10 3.73 -4.28
C ASP A 65 -15.61 3.34 -4.15
N ILE A 66 -15.16 2.44 -5.02
CA ILE A 66 -13.79 1.91 -5.02
C ILE A 66 -13.18 2.07 -6.40
N VAL A 67 -11.97 2.60 -6.46
CA VAL A 67 -11.17 2.74 -7.69
C VAL A 67 -10.08 1.68 -7.72
N VAL A 68 -10.06 0.87 -8.76
CA VAL A 68 -8.99 -0.13 -9.00
C VAL A 68 -8.30 0.19 -10.30
N THR A 69 -7.00 0.49 -10.25
CA THR A 69 -6.28 0.91 -11.46
C THR A 69 -4.77 0.73 -11.37
N ASN A 70 -4.13 0.79 -12.54
CA ASN A 70 -2.68 0.89 -12.71
C ASN A 70 -2.38 2.23 -13.41
N PRO A 71 -2.25 3.35 -12.68
CA PRO A 71 -1.99 4.65 -13.27
C PRO A 71 -0.57 4.74 -13.81
N PRO A 72 -0.28 5.69 -14.73
CA PRO A 72 1.10 6.03 -15.09
C PRO A 72 1.88 6.42 -13.84
N PHE A 73 3.04 5.80 -13.61
CA PHE A 73 3.81 6.02 -12.38
C PHE A 73 4.30 7.46 -12.23
N SER A 74 4.51 8.17 -13.34
CA SER A 74 4.84 9.60 -13.34
C SER A 74 3.74 10.48 -12.75
N LEU A 75 2.47 10.07 -12.86
CA LEU A 75 1.29 10.79 -12.38
C LEU A 75 0.75 10.24 -11.06
N PHE A 76 1.44 9.26 -10.45
CA PHE A 76 0.99 8.57 -9.24
C PHE A 76 0.63 9.53 -8.10
N ARG A 77 1.47 10.56 -7.86
CA ARG A 77 1.24 11.55 -6.78
C ARG A 77 -0.03 12.36 -6.99
N GLU A 78 -0.23 12.85 -8.21
CA GLU A 78 -1.41 13.65 -8.57
C GLU A 78 -2.67 12.79 -8.46
N TYR A 79 -2.58 11.54 -8.92
CA TYR A 79 -3.71 10.62 -8.88
C TYR A 79 -4.11 10.26 -7.44
N ILE A 80 -3.15 9.97 -6.56
CA ILE A 80 -3.40 9.75 -5.13
C ILE A 80 -4.06 10.99 -4.50
N ALA A 81 -3.54 12.20 -4.78
CA ALA A 81 -4.13 13.43 -4.25
C ALA A 81 -5.60 13.56 -4.66
N GLN A 82 -5.94 13.29 -5.94
CA GLN A 82 -7.30 13.32 -6.43
C GLN A 82 -8.20 12.28 -5.73
N LEU A 83 -7.71 11.04 -5.52
CA LEU A 83 -8.50 10.02 -4.83
C LEU A 83 -8.85 10.43 -3.39
N PHE A 84 -7.91 11.05 -2.68
CA PHE A 84 -8.16 11.60 -1.34
C PHE A 84 -9.09 12.82 -1.38
N GLU A 85 -8.93 13.71 -2.34
CA GLU A 85 -9.81 14.88 -2.52
C GLU A 85 -11.27 14.48 -2.71
N TYR A 86 -11.50 13.42 -3.50
CA TYR A 86 -12.86 12.88 -3.73
C TYR A 86 -13.30 11.83 -2.70
N GLY A 87 -12.50 11.58 -1.66
CA GLY A 87 -12.83 10.65 -0.58
C GLY A 87 -13.06 9.22 -1.05
N LYS A 88 -12.26 8.74 -2.01
CA LYS A 88 -12.45 7.41 -2.62
C LYS A 88 -11.62 6.33 -1.95
N ASP A 89 -12.24 5.17 -1.83
CA ASP A 89 -11.49 3.96 -1.57
C ASP A 89 -10.77 3.48 -2.83
N PHE A 90 -9.60 2.88 -2.67
CA PHE A 90 -8.81 2.50 -3.83
C PHE A 90 -7.92 1.27 -3.62
N ILE A 91 -7.61 0.61 -4.72
CA ILE A 91 -6.53 -0.37 -4.87
C ILE A 91 -5.77 0.02 -6.14
N ILE A 92 -4.56 0.55 -6.01
CA ILE A 92 -3.79 1.02 -7.14
C ILE A 92 -2.38 0.45 -7.16
N MET A 93 -1.88 0.22 -8.37
CA MET A 93 -0.51 -0.23 -8.57
C MET A 93 0.41 0.98 -8.67
N GLY A 94 1.55 0.91 -8.00
CA GLY A 94 2.56 1.95 -8.04
C GLY A 94 3.97 1.40 -7.95
N ASN A 95 4.94 2.22 -8.35
CA ASN A 95 6.34 1.91 -8.15
C ASN A 95 6.69 2.00 -6.65
N ASN A 96 7.50 1.08 -6.14
CA ASN A 96 7.92 1.07 -4.74
C ASN A 96 8.64 2.37 -4.31
N ASN A 97 9.29 3.05 -5.24
CA ASN A 97 9.90 4.34 -4.96
C ASN A 97 8.88 5.42 -4.56
N ALA A 98 7.60 5.24 -4.92
CA ALA A 98 6.55 6.17 -4.51
C ALA A 98 6.43 6.29 -2.99
N ILE A 99 6.79 5.24 -2.23
CA ILE A 99 6.83 5.27 -0.77
C ILE A 99 7.71 6.43 -0.25
N THR A 100 8.77 6.79 -0.99
CA THR A 100 9.74 7.81 -0.58
C THR A 100 9.31 9.24 -0.93
N TYR A 101 8.21 9.42 -1.66
CA TYR A 101 7.76 10.75 -2.06
C TYR A 101 7.20 11.53 -0.88
N LYS A 102 7.51 12.83 -0.85
CA LYS A 102 7.09 13.73 0.23
C LYS A 102 5.58 13.84 0.39
N GLU A 103 4.82 13.59 -0.68
CA GLU A 103 3.35 13.59 -0.70
C GLU A 103 2.77 12.25 -0.25
N ILE A 104 3.51 11.14 -0.40
CA ILE A 104 3.02 9.78 -0.18
C ILE A 104 3.39 9.25 1.22
N PHE A 105 4.65 9.44 1.63
CA PHE A 105 5.09 8.91 2.93
C PHE A 105 4.27 9.40 4.12
N PRO A 106 3.86 10.67 4.21
CA PRO A 106 2.97 11.13 5.30
C PRO A 106 1.64 10.37 5.34
N LEU A 107 1.06 10.01 4.19
CA LEU A 107 -0.18 9.24 4.14
C LEU A 107 0.00 7.83 4.72
N ILE A 108 1.16 7.20 4.46
CA ILE A 108 1.51 5.88 5.02
C ILE A 108 1.76 6.00 6.52
N LYS A 109 2.54 6.98 6.95
CA LYS A 109 2.83 7.25 8.35
C LYS A 109 1.56 7.50 9.16
N ASP A 110 0.65 8.31 8.63
CA ASP A 110 -0.59 8.70 9.28
C ASP A 110 -1.70 7.63 9.15
N ASN A 111 -1.35 6.44 8.67
CA ASN A 111 -2.28 5.33 8.47
C ASN A 111 -3.50 5.70 7.61
N LYS A 112 -3.30 6.54 6.58
CA LYS A 112 -4.32 6.88 5.59
C LYS A 112 -4.26 6.01 4.36
N MET A 113 -3.10 5.43 4.06
CA MET A 113 -2.90 4.41 3.04
C MET A 113 -1.76 3.47 3.42
N TRP A 114 -1.72 2.30 2.81
CA TRP A 114 -0.72 1.26 3.08
C TRP A 114 -0.49 0.36 1.87
N LEU A 115 0.48 -0.54 1.99
CA LEU A 115 0.74 -1.56 0.97
C LEU A 115 -0.32 -2.67 1.06
N GLY A 116 -0.80 -3.11 -0.09
CA GLY A 116 -1.79 -4.16 -0.20
C GLY A 116 -1.26 -5.55 0.18
N ASN A 117 -2.11 -6.56 0.07
CA ASN A 117 -1.85 -7.90 0.59
C ASN A 117 -0.63 -8.61 -0.04
N ASN A 118 -0.37 -8.39 -1.33
CA ASN A 118 0.72 -9.03 -2.09
C ASN A 118 1.98 -8.13 -2.19
N SER A 119 2.30 -7.40 -1.14
CA SER A 119 3.40 -6.43 -1.15
C SER A 119 4.67 -7.03 -0.59
N ASN A 120 5.44 -7.71 -1.41
CA ASN A 120 6.82 -8.12 -1.12
C ASN A 120 7.82 -7.40 -2.02
N PHE A 121 7.47 -6.18 -2.49
CA PHE A 121 8.19 -5.43 -3.52
C PHE A 121 8.34 -6.17 -4.85
N ASN A 122 7.68 -7.30 -4.99
CA ASN A 122 7.53 -8.08 -6.21
C ASN A 122 6.06 -8.46 -6.34
N CYS A 123 5.46 -8.20 -7.48
CA CYS A 123 4.13 -8.69 -7.80
C CYS A 123 4.25 -9.85 -8.79
N GLU A 124 3.57 -10.95 -8.52
CA GLU A 124 3.42 -12.05 -9.46
C GLU A 124 2.06 -11.96 -10.15
N PHE A 125 2.06 -12.22 -11.45
CA PHE A 125 0.86 -12.22 -12.29
C PHE A 125 0.81 -13.49 -13.09
N GLU A 126 -0.39 -14.07 -13.26
CA GLU A 126 -0.62 -15.10 -14.23
C GLU A 126 -0.36 -14.55 -15.64
N VAL A 127 0.50 -15.19 -16.41
CA VAL A 127 0.89 -14.74 -17.75
C VAL A 127 0.48 -15.77 -18.79
N GLY A 128 0.11 -15.28 -19.98
CA GLY A 128 -0.24 -16.13 -21.11
C GLY A 128 0.97 -16.79 -21.78
N GLU A 129 0.69 -17.57 -22.84
CA GLU A 129 1.73 -18.16 -23.66
C GLU A 129 2.62 -17.10 -24.32
N GLY A 130 3.91 -17.41 -24.46
CA GLY A 130 4.90 -16.51 -25.05
C GLY A 130 5.50 -15.48 -24.10
N TYR A 131 4.97 -15.32 -22.89
CA TYR A 131 5.56 -14.43 -21.89
C TYR A 131 6.62 -15.16 -21.05
N ARG A 132 7.66 -14.39 -20.62
CA ARG A 132 8.64 -14.91 -19.67
C ARG A 132 7.98 -15.11 -18.30
N TYR A 133 8.17 -16.30 -17.72
CA TYR A 133 7.66 -16.63 -16.39
C TYR A 133 8.78 -17.07 -15.45
N SER A 134 8.56 -16.93 -14.16
CA SER A 134 9.47 -17.31 -13.10
C SER A 134 9.04 -18.59 -12.38
N ARG A 135 7.75 -18.93 -12.44
CA ARG A 135 7.14 -20.06 -11.75
C ARG A 135 5.97 -20.63 -12.54
N GLU A 136 5.81 -21.94 -12.46
CA GLU A 136 4.63 -22.63 -12.99
C GLU A 136 4.00 -23.47 -11.87
N GLU A 137 2.68 -23.37 -11.72
CA GLU A 137 1.93 -24.09 -10.71
C GLU A 137 0.53 -24.42 -11.24
N ASN A 138 0.12 -25.69 -11.12
CA ASN A 138 -1.18 -26.19 -11.61
C ASN A 138 -1.48 -25.83 -13.08
N GLY A 139 -0.47 -25.89 -13.96
CA GLY A 139 -0.59 -25.55 -15.39
C GLY A 139 -0.69 -24.06 -15.68
N LYS A 140 -0.52 -23.19 -14.68
CA LYS A 140 -0.51 -21.74 -14.82
C LYS A 140 0.90 -21.20 -14.68
N LYS A 141 1.25 -20.27 -15.55
CA LYS A 141 2.56 -19.60 -15.55
C LYS A 141 2.46 -18.24 -14.87
N TYR A 142 3.43 -17.94 -14.03
CA TYR A 142 3.49 -16.68 -13.27
C TYR A 142 4.76 -15.93 -13.59
N GLY A 143 4.59 -14.70 -14.08
CA GLY A 143 5.66 -13.73 -14.29
C GLY A 143 5.80 -12.82 -13.07
N SER A 144 7.04 -12.50 -12.68
CA SER A 144 7.33 -11.60 -11.57
C SER A 144 7.74 -10.22 -12.10
N VAL A 145 7.10 -9.17 -11.58
CA VAL A 145 7.47 -7.79 -11.84
C VAL A 145 8.00 -7.18 -10.55
N ARG A 146 9.27 -6.78 -10.58
CA ARG A 146 9.96 -6.16 -9.43
C ARG A 146 9.64 -4.68 -9.33
N SER A 147 9.88 -4.13 -8.14
CA SER A 147 9.77 -2.68 -7.86
C SER A 147 8.37 -2.11 -7.99
N ILE A 148 7.32 -2.95 -7.95
CA ILE A 148 5.94 -2.52 -7.90
C ILE A 148 5.22 -3.12 -6.70
N SER A 149 4.24 -2.37 -6.20
CA SER A 149 3.34 -2.81 -5.12
C SER A 149 1.93 -2.30 -5.36
N TRP A 150 0.98 -2.96 -4.74
CA TRP A 150 -0.37 -2.44 -4.58
C TRP A 150 -0.42 -1.48 -3.40
N PHE A 151 -1.04 -0.34 -3.60
CA PHE A 151 -1.34 0.67 -2.57
C PHE A 151 -2.85 0.74 -2.37
N THR A 152 -3.29 0.86 -1.14
CA THR A 152 -4.72 0.88 -0.80
C THR A 152 -4.98 1.66 0.49
N ASN A 153 -6.20 2.16 0.66
CA ASN A 153 -6.75 2.64 1.91
C ASN A 153 -7.85 1.70 2.46
N LEU A 154 -8.14 0.60 1.75
CA LEU A 154 -9.07 -0.41 2.21
C LEU A 154 -8.42 -1.27 3.30
N GLU A 155 -9.15 -1.50 4.39
CA GLU A 155 -8.66 -2.32 5.49
C GLU A 155 -8.41 -3.77 5.07
N ILE A 156 -7.27 -4.31 5.46
CA ILE A 156 -6.84 -5.69 5.16
C ILE A 156 -6.40 -6.42 6.43
N LYS A 157 -6.83 -7.66 6.58
CA LYS A 157 -6.49 -8.49 7.76
C LYS A 157 -4.99 -8.64 8.00
N LYS A 158 -4.18 -8.67 6.95
CA LYS A 158 -2.72 -8.79 7.04
C LYS A 158 -2.10 -7.67 7.86
N ARG A 159 -2.70 -6.48 7.85
CA ARG A 159 -2.20 -5.29 8.53
C ARG A 159 -2.25 -5.40 10.06
N HIS A 160 -3.11 -6.25 10.59
CA HIS A 160 -3.29 -6.52 12.01
C HIS A 160 -2.69 -7.86 12.45
N GLN A 161 -1.89 -8.51 11.57
CA GLN A 161 -1.16 -9.70 11.96
C GLN A 161 0.02 -9.32 12.83
N GLU A 162 0.09 -9.92 14.01
CA GLU A 162 1.19 -9.71 14.93
C GLU A 162 2.51 -10.16 14.33
N ILE A 163 3.51 -9.28 14.39
CA ILE A 163 4.88 -9.62 14.04
C ILE A 163 5.51 -10.29 15.28
N ILE A 164 5.81 -11.57 15.15
CA ILE A 164 6.42 -12.34 16.23
C ILE A 164 7.91 -11.98 16.33
N LEU A 165 8.31 -11.39 17.46
CA LEU A 165 9.66 -10.92 17.72
C LEU A 165 10.42 -11.94 18.56
N TYR A 166 11.56 -12.43 18.06
CA TYR A 166 12.37 -13.46 18.71
C TYR A 166 13.67 -12.92 19.28
N ARG A 167 14.16 -11.80 18.75
CA ARG A 167 15.47 -11.26 19.10
C ARG A 167 15.43 -10.49 20.41
N GLU A 168 16.54 -10.55 21.15
CA GLU A 168 16.79 -9.70 22.30
C GLU A 168 17.80 -8.62 21.96
N TYR A 169 17.59 -7.45 22.55
CA TYR A 169 18.47 -6.33 22.35
C TYR A 169 19.83 -6.57 23.01
N SER A 170 20.91 -6.21 22.32
CA SER A 170 22.22 -6.01 22.93
C SER A 170 22.97 -4.90 22.17
N PRO A 171 23.73 -4.03 22.86
CA PRO A 171 24.45 -2.93 22.22
C PRO A 171 25.42 -3.38 21.12
N GLU A 172 25.97 -4.58 21.23
CA GLU A 172 26.95 -5.14 20.28
C GLU A 172 26.29 -5.53 18.96
N LYS A 173 25.02 -5.95 18.99
CA LYS A 173 24.25 -6.38 17.80
C LYS A 173 23.53 -5.24 17.11
N TYR A 174 23.15 -4.21 17.87
CA TYR A 174 22.33 -3.11 17.39
C TYR A 174 23.07 -1.78 17.57
N PRO A 175 23.95 -1.41 16.63
CA PRO A 175 24.70 -0.17 16.75
C PRO A 175 23.77 1.04 16.70
N LYS A 176 24.11 2.08 17.44
CA LYS A 176 23.40 3.36 17.42
C LYS A 176 23.85 4.20 16.22
N TYR A 177 22.92 4.98 15.69
CA TYR A 177 23.25 5.99 14.70
C TYR A 177 24.05 7.14 15.33
N THR A 178 24.92 7.74 14.53
CA THR A 178 25.75 8.88 14.98
C THR A 178 24.99 10.18 15.02
N ASN A 179 23.91 10.29 14.25
CA ASN A 179 23.11 11.49 14.06
C ASN A 179 21.63 11.32 14.44
N CYS A 180 21.31 10.29 15.22
CA CYS A 180 19.96 10.05 15.71
C CYS A 180 20.00 9.11 16.92
N ASP A 181 19.25 9.40 17.98
CA ASP A 181 19.13 8.49 19.13
C ASP A 181 18.20 7.30 18.78
N ALA A 182 18.68 6.45 17.90
CA ALA A 182 18.01 5.24 17.45
C ALA A 182 19.05 4.15 17.17
N ILE A 183 18.61 2.90 17.17
CA ILE A 183 19.44 1.74 16.82
C ILE A 183 19.19 1.32 15.38
N GLU A 184 20.21 0.78 14.73
CA GLU A 184 20.11 0.13 13.43
C GLU A 184 19.57 -1.30 13.58
N VAL A 185 18.54 -1.63 12.81
CA VAL A 185 18.01 -2.98 12.66
C VAL A 185 18.13 -3.38 11.20
N GLY A 186 19.09 -4.26 10.89
CA GLY A 186 19.45 -4.61 9.51
C GLY A 186 18.35 -5.34 8.74
N PHE A 187 17.60 -6.19 9.43
CA PHE A 187 16.49 -6.96 8.85
C PHE A 187 15.24 -6.86 9.70
N VAL A 188 14.07 -6.94 9.08
CA VAL A 188 12.77 -6.91 9.79
C VAL A 188 12.65 -8.04 10.83
N ALA A 189 13.19 -9.21 10.51
CA ALA A 189 13.20 -10.36 11.42
C ALA A 189 14.09 -10.18 12.67
N ASP A 190 14.97 -9.17 12.66
CA ASP A 190 15.88 -8.89 13.78
C ASP A 190 15.34 -7.77 14.70
N ILE A 191 14.12 -7.31 14.52
CA ILE A 191 13.50 -6.33 15.44
C ILE A 191 13.48 -6.94 16.85
N PRO A 192 14.13 -6.29 17.86
CA PRO A 192 14.19 -6.82 19.21
C PRO A 192 12.84 -6.68 19.94
N LYS A 193 12.52 -7.71 20.74
CA LYS A 193 11.26 -7.80 21.50
C LYS A 193 11.23 -6.92 22.76
N ASP A 194 12.39 -6.53 23.26
CA ASP A 194 12.64 -5.91 24.56
C ASP A 194 13.28 -4.50 24.46
N TYR A 195 13.22 -3.86 23.29
CA TYR A 195 13.73 -2.52 23.09
C TYR A 195 12.59 -1.52 22.88
N ASP A 196 12.51 -0.50 23.72
CA ASP A 196 11.45 0.52 23.72
C ASP A 196 11.85 1.85 23.02
N GLY A 197 13.11 1.97 22.58
CA GLY A 197 13.64 3.14 21.88
C GLY A 197 13.27 3.18 20.41
N LEU A 198 13.82 4.17 19.70
CA LEU A 198 13.65 4.29 18.26
C LEU A 198 14.53 3.28 17.52
N MET A 199 14.00 2.69 16.48
CA MET A 199 14.67 1.71 15.63
C MET A 199 14.61 2.11 14.17
N GLY A 200 15.74 2.10 13.49
CA GLY A 200 15.82 2.26 12.04
C GLY A 200 15.70 0.91 11.35
N VAL A 201 14.62 0.66 10.67
CA VAL A 201 14.33 -0.59 9.98
C VAL A 201 14.35 -0.42 8.47
N PRO A 202 14.61 -1.49 7.68
CA PRO A 202 14.52 -1.44 6.23
C PRO A 202 13.10 -1.05 5.75
N ILE A 203 13.00 -0.41 4.58
CA ILE A 203 11.71 -0.02 3.99
C ILE A 203 10.77 -1.22 3.77
N SER A 204 11.31 -2.43 3.64
CA SER A 204 10.55 -3.69 3.54
C SER A 204 9.69 -3.99 4.77
N PHE A 205 9.95 -3.32 5.90
CA PHE A 205 9.09 -3.35 7.08
C PHE A 205 7.62 -3.01 6.74
N LEU A 206 7.39 -2.12 5.79
CA LEU A 206 6.03 -1.74 5.37
C LEU A 206 5.22 -2.91 4.80
N CYS A 207 5.87 -3.97 4.34
CA CYS A 207 5.18 -5.18 3.84
C CYS A 207 4.50 -5.99 4.96
N VAL A 208 4.95 -5.80 6.20
CA VAL A 208 4.46 -6.51 7.39
C VAL A 208 4.03 -5.56 8.49
N TYR A 209 4.02 -4.26 8.22
CA TYR A 209 3.70 -3.24 9.21
C TYR A 209 2.33 -3.47 9.84
N ASN A 210 2.35 -3.59 11.17
CA ASN A 210 1.15 -3.64 12.00
C ASN A 210 1.05 -2.35 12.81
N PRO A 211 0.02 -1.49 12.54
CA PRO A 211 -0.18 -0.22 13.24
C PRO A 211 -0.60 -0.39 14.71
N ASP A 212 -1.06 -1.56 15.12
CA ASP A 212 -1.39 -1.83 16.52
C ASP A 212 -0.14 -2.12 17.35
N GLN A 213 0.91 -2.64 16.71
CA GLN A 213 2.16 -3.05 17.36
C GLN A 213 3.27 -1.99 17.25
N PHE A 214 3.28 -1.22 16.17
CA PHE A 214 4.32 -0.23 15.91
C PHE A 214 3.75 1.13 15.49
N GLU A 215 4.55 2.16 15.70
CA GLU A 215 4.34 3.50 15.18
C GLU A 215 5.49 3.86 14.22
N ILE A 216 5.14 4.42 13.06
CA ILE A 216 6.10 4.99 12.12
C ILE A 216 6.37 6.43 12.54
N ILE A 217 7.61 6.75 12.88
CA ILE A 217 8.00 8.08 13.37
C ILE A 217 8.47 8.96 12.21
N LYS A 218 9.39 8.45 11.40
CA LYS A 218 10.11 9.28 10.43
C LYS A 218 10.69 8.42 9.32
N PHE A 219 10.93 9.03 8.16
CA PHE A 219 11.61 8.39 7.05
C PHE A 219 12.99 9.01 6.84
N ARG A 220 14.03 8.16 6.77
CA ARG A 220 15.39 8.50 6.33
C ARG A 220 15.99 9.79 6.91
N LYS A 221 15.75 10.17 8.15
CA LYS A 221 16.29 11.42 8.70
C LYS A 221 16.80 11.25 10.11
N GLY A 222 18.06 11.64 10.32
CA GLY A 222 18.62 11.90 11.63
C GLY A 222 18.20 13.27 12.18
N ASP A 223 18.77 13.66 13.32
CA ASP A 223 18.44 14.93 14.00
C ASP A 223 18.90 16.17 13.23
N ASP A 224 19.97 16.02 12.43
CA ASP A 224 20.49 17.04 11.52
C ASP A 224 19.71 17.18 10.21
N GLY A 225 18.60 16.45 10.07
CA GLY A 225 17.74 16.44 8.89
C GLY A 225 18.27 15.62 7.72
N LYS A 226 19.42 14.95 7.87
CA LYS A 226 20.05 14.08 6.88
C LYS A 226 19.60 12.62 7.03
N ASP A 227 20.06 11.75 6.13
CA ASP A 227 19.87 10.31 6.24
C ASP A 227 20.57 9.76 7.49
N LEU A 228 20.06 8.64 8.04
CA LEU A 228 20.66 7.98 9.19
C LEU A 228 22.09 7.52 8.86
N MET A 229 23.02 7.72 9.79
CA MET A 229 24.43 7.40 9.62
C MET A 229 24.94 6.51 10.75
N LEU A 230 25.67 5.46 10.37
CA LEU A 230 26.51 4.67 11.27
C LEU A 230 27.95 5.16 11.18
N PRO A 231 28.84 4.81 12.11
CA PRO A 231 30.22 5.26 12.12
C PRO A 231 30.97 4.98 10.82
N ASP A 232 30.67 3.86 10.17
CA ASP A 232 31.39 3.32 9.01
C ASP A 232 30.57 3.27 7.72
N LYS A 233 29.24 3.51 7.79
CA LYS A 233 28.36 3.41 6.63
C LYS A 233 27.06 4.17 6.78
N GLN A 234 26.42 4.46 5.65
CA GLN A 234 25.08 4.99 5.55
C GLN A 234 24.12 3.87 5.10
N PRO A 235 23.17 3.46 5.96
CA PRO A 235 22.18 2.46 5.57
C PRO A 235 21.25 2.96 4.47
N TYR A 236 20.95 2.07 3.52
CA TYR A 236 20.04 2.39 2.42
C TYR A 236 18.58 2.33 2.89
N PHE A 237 17.81 3.38 2.66
CA PHE A 237 16.38 3.49 2.98
C PHE A 237 15.95 2.90 4.32
N ARG A 238 15.95 3.73 5.37
CA ARG A 238 15.46 3.36 6.69
C ARG A 238 14.18 4.12 7.05
N ILE A 239 13.35 3.46 7.83
CA ILE A 239 12.18 4.04 8.49
C ILE A 239 12.44 3.96 9.99
N LEU A 240 12.29 5.09 10.69
CA LEU A 240 12.29 5.10 12.13
C LEU A 240 10.93 4.65 12.65
N ILE A 241 10.95 3.61 13.46
CA ILE A 241 9.77 3.06 14.12
C ILE A 241 9.96 3.03 15.63
N LYS A 242 8.86 2.94 16.33
CA LYS A 242 8.80 2.69 17.77
C LYS A 242 7.76 1.61 18.05
N ARG A 243 8.06 0.71 18.99
CA ARG A 243 7.08 -0.27 19.45
C ARG A 243 6.04 0.43 20.33
N LYS A 244 4.78 0.11 20.12
CA LYS A 244 3.69 0.52 21.02
C LYS A 244 3.68 -0.38 22.26
N LYS A 245 3.30 0.19 23.39
CA LYS A 245 3.13 -0.55 24.66
C LYS A 245 1.75 -1.14 24.75
#